data_51c20ea5f478d664991754f357d1e15e
#
_entry.id   51c20ea5f478d664991754f357d1e15e
#
_cell.length_a   1.000
_cell.length_b   1.000
_cell.length_c   1.000
_cell.angle_alpha   90.00
_cell.angle_beta   90.00
_cell.angle_gamma   90.00
#
_symmetry.space_group_name_H-M   'P 1'
#
loop_
_entity.id
_entity.type
_entity.pdbx_description
1 polymer ?
#
loop_
_entity_poly.entity_id
_entity_poly.type
_entity_poly.pdbx_seq_one_letter_code
_entity_poly.pdbx_strand_id
1 'polypeptide(L)'
;WTGTWFADIAGKTDRSVTLASGMKYLDTYLYPQESIRTPSICLLFWKGDDRMVGHNRFRRFVMAHHTPKVDGKPAHFPESSSFNYGDPSPCNEYTCLTADYAIALIRRYKQFDIVPEVFWLDAGWYSQAADYKNHKNWANTVGNWTVDREKFPDGLKPVSDEAHKVGAKFMVWFEPERVIKGSQWAEEHPEWMLDAGTDAYLFDLGNPKALEWFCDQIGELIDQNGIDYYRQDFN
;
A
#
# COMPACT_ATOMS: atom_id res chain seq x y z
N TRP A 1 -4.40 4.86 6.88
CA TRP A 1 -5.83 5.23 6.85
C TRP A 1 -6.67 4.03 7.20
N THR A 2 -6.59 3.63 8.42
CA THR A 2 -7.40 2.53 8.92
C THR A 2 -8.60 3.10 9.64
N GLY A 3 -9.68 2.37 9.63
CA GLY A 3 -10.89 2.69 10.35
C GLY A 3 -12.07 3.01 9.45
N THR A 4 -13.23 2.63 9.92
CA THR A 4 -14.50 2.93 9.27
C THR A 4 -14.96 4.31 9.70
N TRP A 5 -14.83 5.29 8.83
CA TRP A 5 -15.24 6.67 9.08
C TRP A 5 -16.73 6.85 8.80
N PHE A 6 -17.35 7.72 9.57
CA PHE A 6 -18.72 8.15 9.31
C PHE A 6 -18.85 9.66 9.44
N ALA A 7 -19.85 10.21 8.76
CA ALA A 7 -20.33 11.57 8.94
C ALA A 7 -21.85 11.56 8.80
N ASP A 8 -22.55 11.90 9.86
CA ASP A 8 -24.00 11.93 9.91
C ASP A 8 -24.50 13.36 10.13
N ILE A 9 -25.52 13.74 9.39
CA ILE A 9 -26.19 15.03 9.52
C ILE A 9 -27.63 14.77 9.92
N ALA A 10 -28.00 15.16 11.12
CA ALA A 10 -29.32 14.94 11.69
C ALA A 10 -29.90 16.20 12.33
N GLY A 11 -31.16 16.12 12.77
CA GLY A 11 -31.80 17.17 13.54
C GLY A 11 -32.04 18.47 12.77
N LYS A 12 -32.45 18.38 11.52
CA LYS A 12 -32.85 19.56 10.74
C LYS A 12 -34.08 20.22 11.36
N THR A 13 -33.84 21.26 12.11
CA THR A 13 -34.87 22.23 12.48
C THR A 13 -34.56 23.54 11.80
N ASP A 14 -35.47 24.50 11.81
CA ASP A 14 -35.25 25.83 11.20
C ASP A 14 -34.05 26.57 11.79
N ARG A 15 -33.48 26.10 12.87
CA ARG A 15 -32.42 26.79 13.64
C ARG A 15 -31.23 25.93 14.02
N SER A 16 -31.25 24.61 13.80
CA SER A 16 -30.15 23.74 14.20
C SER A 16 -29.94 22.55 13.28
N VAL A 17 -28.68 22.18 13.10
CA VAL A 17 -28.23 20.96 12.44
C VAL A 17 -27.21 20.29 13.37
N THR A 18 -27.39 19.01 13.60
CA THR A 18 -26.42 18.22 14.34
C THR A 18 -25.52 17.51 13.34
N LEU A 19 -24.21 17.69 13.49
CA LEU A 19 -23.19 16.97 12.74
C LEU A 19 -22.47 16.03 13.70
N ALA A 20 -22.44 14.74 13.37
CA ALA A 20 -21.62 13.75 14.05
C ALA A 20 -20.64 13.12 13.06
N SER A 21 -19.36 12.99 13.44
CA SER A 21 -18.34 12.37 12.61
C SER A 21 -17.29 11.70 13.47
N GLY A 22 -16.77 10.57 13.02
CA GLY A 22 -15.77 9.81 13.77
C GLY A 22 -15.48 8.46 13.14
N MET A 23 -14.96 7.55 13.97
CA MET A 23 -14.73 6.15 13.61
C MET A 23 -15.84 5.28 14.18
N LYS A 24 -16.39 4.38 13.34
CA LYS A 24 -17.29 3.33 13.80
C LYS A 24 -16.48 2.19 14.42
N TYR A 25 -17.12 1.45 15.31
CA TYR A 25 -16.58 0.22 15.90
C TYR A 25 -15.23 0.41 16.61
N LEU A 26 -15.00 1.60 17.16
CA LEU A 26 -13.86 1.81 18.03
C LEU A 26 -14.08 1.03 19.33
N ASP A 27 -13.32 -0.04 19.51
CA ASP A 27 -13.31 -0.88 20.70
C ASP A 27 -11.85 -1.02 21.17
N THR A 28 -11.45 -0.15 22.10
CA THR A 28 -10.10 -0.11 22.64
C THR A 28 -10.08 0.50 24.03
N TYR A 29 -9.02 0.27 24.76
CA TYR A 29 -8.77 0.86 26.07
C TYR A 29 -7.33 1.36 26.18
N LEU A 30 -7.10 2.25 27.10
CA LEU A 30 -5.77 2.75 27.43
C LEU A 30 -5.36 2.21 28.80
N TYR A 31 -4.15 1.73 28.90
CA TYR A 31 -3.56 1.42 30.20
C TYR A 31 -3.24 2.71 30.99
N PRO A 32 -3.10 2.62 32.31
CA PRO A 32 -2.66 3.76 33.09
C PRO A 32 -1.37 4.36 32.54
N GLN A 33 -1.36 5.68 32.37
CA GLN A 33 -0.26 6.49 31.80
C GLN A 33 -0.09 6.41 30.27
N GLU A 34 -0.89 5.61 29.57
CA GLU A 34 -0.94 5.68 28.10
C GLU A 34 -1.74 6.88 27.62
N SER A 35 -1.33 7.41 26.50
CA SER A 35 -2.06 8.47 25.79
C SER A 35 -2.04 8.19 24.28
N ILE A 36 -3.13 8.49 23.61
CA ILE A 36 -3.22 8.41 22.15
C ILE A 36 -3.67 9.75 21.58
N ARG A 37 -3.24 10.02 20.35
CA ARG A 37 -3.82 11.09 19.57
C ARG A 37 -5.07 10.56 18.86
N THR A 38 -6.21 11.16 19.16
CA THR A 38 -7.45 10.83 18.46
C THR A 38 -7.45 11.40 17.04
N PRO A 39 -8.26 10.84 16.14
CA PRO A 39 -8.48 11.41 14.82
C PRO A 39 -8.99 12.85 14.92
N SER A 40 -8.60 13.68 13.95
CA SER A 40 -9.05 15.07 13.83
C SER A 40 -10.08 15.22 12.74
N ILE A 41 -11.19 15.89 13.04
CA ILE A 41 -12.23 16.19 12.06
C ILE A 41 -12.13 17.67 11.68
N CYS A 42 -12.01 17.92 10.39
CA CYS A 42 -11.97 19.29 9.86
C CYS A 42 -13.36 19.70 9.37
N LEU A 43 -13.87 20.81 9.90
CA LEU A 43 -15.11 21.43 9.45
C LEU A 43 -14.79 22.74 8.73
N LEU A 44 -15.29 22.87 7.51
CA LEU A 44 -15.13 24.08 6.72
C LEU A 44 -16.50 24.67 6.35
N PHE A 45 -16.71 25.92 6.73
CA PHE A 45 -17.93 26.66 6.42
C PHE A 45 -17.71 27.63 5.27
N TRP A 46 -18.67 27.68 4.34
CA TRP A 46 -18.67 28.67 3.26
C TRP A 46 -20.08 29.21 3.04
N LYS A 47 -20.19 30.34 2.35
CA LYS A 47 -21.44 30.97 1.99
C LYS A 47 -21.66 30.87 0.48
N GLY A 48 -22.90 30.59 0.06
CA GLY A 48 -23.32 30.49 -1.34
C GLY A 48 -23.70 29.07 -1.74
N ASP A 49 -24.30 28.92 -2.92
CA ASP A 49 -24.89 27.69 -3.42
C ASP A 49 -23.90 26.84 -4.24
N ASP A 50 -22.79 27.43 -4.66
CA ASP A 50 -21.77 26.73 -5.42
C ASP A 50 -20.83 25.91 -4.50
N ARG A 51 -21.01 24.60 -4.55
CA ARG A 51 -20.17 23.65 -3.79
C ARG A 51 -18.68 23.72 -4.16
N MET A 52 -18.35 24.12 -5.39
CA MET A 52 -16.96 24.23 -5.82
C MET A 52 -16.19 25.31 -5.07
N VAL A 53 -16.88 26.34 -4.59
CA VAL A 53 -16.28 27.36 -3.70
C VAL A 53 -15.80 26.70 -2.40
N GLY A 54 -16.62 25.87 -1.78
CA GLY A 54 -16.25 25.10 -0.58
C GLY A 54 -15.09 24.14 -0.85
N HIS A 55 -15.18 23.33 -1.90
CA HIS A 55 -14.11 22.42 -2.30
C HIS A 55 -12.78 23.13 -2.56
N ASN A 56 -12.79 24.25 -3.27
CA ASN A 56 -11.56 24.99 -3.56
C ASN A 56 -10.96 25.65 -2.31
N ARG A 57 -11.80 26.10 -1.38
CA ARG A 57 -11.32 26.59 -0.07
C ARG A 57 -10.66 25.47 0.72
N PHE A 58 -11.28 24.28 0.76
CA PHE A 58 -10.72 23.12 1.45
C PHE A 58 -9.39 22.67 0.82
N ARG A 59 -9.31 22.59 -0.52
CA ARG A 59 -8.06 22.28 -1.22
C ARG A 59 -6.94 23.25 -0.88
N ARG A 60 -7.23 24.57 -0.88
CA ARG A 60 -6.25 25.58 -0.49
C ARG A 60 -5.79 25.42 0.96
N PHE A 61 -6.71 25.11 1.86
CA PHE A 61 -6.38 24.83 3.26
C PHE A 61 -5.47 23.61 3.40
N VAL A 62 -5.80 22.50 2.74
CA VAL A 62 -4.97 21.29 2.74
C VAL A 62 -3.58 21.58 2.15
N MET A 63 -3.52 22.27 1.02
CA MET A 63 -2.24 22.62 0.38
C MET A 63 -1.38 23.54 1.25
N ALA A 64 -1.97 24.47 1.96
CA ALA A 64 -1.24 25.41 2.80
C ALA A 64 -0.72 24.77 4.09
N HIS A 65 -1.52 23.87 4.72
CA HIS A 65 -1.30 23.44 6.10
C HIS A 65 -1.03 21.94 6.27
N HIS A 66 -1.43 21.09 5.32
CA HIS A 66 -1.38 19.64 5.46
C HIS A 66 -0.60 18.94 4.34
N THR A 67 -0.31 19.59 3.24
CA THR A 67 0.56 19.02 2.20
C THR A 67 1.99 18.90 2.73
N PRO A 68 2.63 17.73 2.60
CA PRO A 68 4.03 17.55 2.94
C PRO A 68 4.90 18.60 2.22
N LYS A 69 5.90 19.10 2.93
CA LYS A 69 6.82 20.11 2.39
C LYS A 69 8.26 19.65 2.57
N VAL A 70 9.07 19.92 1.55
CA VAL A 70 10.53 19.79 1.58
C VAL A 70 11.09 21.20 1.36
N ASP A 71 11.93 21.68 2.27
CA ASP A 71 12.52 23.02 2.25
C ASP A 71 11.47 24.15 2.10
N GLY A 72 10.32 23.99 2.77
CA GLY A 72 9.22 24.96 2.78
C GLY A 72 8.35 24.99 1.53
N LYS A 73 8.66 24.19 0.51
CA LYS A 73 7.87 24.04 -0.72
C LYS A 73 7.05 22.75 -0.67
N PRO A 74 5.87 22.68 -1.31
CA PRO A 74 5.14 21.44 -1.46
C PRO A 74 6.06 20.32 -1.98
N ALA A 75 6.01 19.15 -1.34
CA ALA A 75 6.77 17.99 -1.80
C ALA A 75 6.33 17.61 -3.21
N HIS A 76 7.30 17.21 -4.03
CA HIS A 76 7.01 16.66 -5.34
C HIS A 76 6.38 15.26 -5.18
N PHE A 77 5.30 15.00 -5.87
CA PHE A 77 4.69 13.68 -5.97
C PHE A 77 5.06 13.10 -7.33
N PRO A 78 5.89 12.05 -7.37
CA PRO A 78 6.37 11.53 -8.63
C PRO A 78 5.26 10.89 -9.45
N GLU A 79 5.33 11.06 -10.77
CA GLU A 79 4.49 10.31 -11.70
C GLU A 79 4.90 8.84 -11.71
N SER A 80 3.93 7.93 -11.56
CA SER A 80 4.21 6.51 -11.47
C SER A 80 3.39 5.68 -12.44
N SER A 81 3.95 4.56 -12.89
CA SER A 81 3.27 3.58 -13.73
C SER A 81 3.48 2.18 -13.17
N SER A 82 2.39 1.42 -12.99
CA SER A 82 2.46 0.03 -12.59
C SER A 82 2.79 -0.88 -13.77
N PHE A 83 3.46 -1.99 -13.46
CA PHE A 83 3.56 -3.10 -14.40
C PHE A 83 2.23 -3.87 -14.40
N ASN A 84 1.48 -3.74 -15.46
CA ASN A 84 0.20 -4.41 -15.61
C ASN A 84 0.08 -5.01 -17.03
N TYR A 85 -0.56 -6.16 -17.13
CA TYR A 85 -1.00 -6.66 -18.41
C TYR A 85 -2.19 -5.86 -18.91
N GLY A 86 -2.23 -5.62 -20.21
CA GLY A 86 -3.46 -5.16 -20.85
C GLY A 86 -4.58 -6.20 -20.76
N ASP A 87 -5.79 -5.78 -21.02
CA ASP A 87 -6.94 -6.69 -21.07
C ASP A 87 -7.06 -7.34 -22.47
N PRO A 88 -7.26 -8.67 -22.57
CA PRO A 88 -7.38 -9.64 -21.48
C PRO A 88 -6.03 -10.04 -20.88
N SER A 89 -5.96 -10.09 -19.55
CA SER A 89 -4.81 -10.64 -18.85
C SER A 89 -4.86 -12.18 -18.84
N PRO A 90 -3.70 -12.86 -18.98
CA PRO A 90 -3.65 -14.32 -18.87
C PRO A 90 -3.94 -14.85 -17.48
N CYS A 91 -3.81 -14.00 -16.46
CA CYS A 91 -4.06 -14.30 -15.04
C CYS A 91 -4.82 -13.17 -14.37
N ASN A 92 -5.22 -13.40 -13.12
CA ASN A 92 -5.80 -12.32 -12.32
C ASN A 92 -4.75 -11.22 -12.09
N GLU A 93 -5.05 -10.02 -12.56
CA GLU A 93 -4.23 -8.81 -12.38
C GLU A 93 -2.73 -9.06 -12.63
N TYR A 94 -1.92 -8.93 -11.59
CA TYR A 94 -0.46 -8.96 -11.61
C TYR A 94 0.15 -10.37 -11.49
N THR A 95 -0.66 -11.39 -11.28
CA THR A 95 -0.19 -12.74 -10.90
C THR A 95 0.79 -13.35 -11.90
N CYS A 96 0.66 -13.04 -13.19
CA CYS A 96 1.53 -13.56 -14.25
C CYS A 96 2.72 -12.67 -14.61
N LEU A 97 2.94 -11.59 -13.88
CA LEU A 97 4.05 -10.68 -14.15
C LEU A 97 5.40 -11.37 -13.95
N THR A 98 6.31 -11.19 -14.89
CA THR A 98 7.67 -11.73 -14.88
C THR A 98 8.71 -10.62 -15.05
N ALA A 99 9.97 -10.92 -14.70
CA ALA A 99 11.09 -10.01 -14.91
C ALA A 99 11.21 -9.58 -16.39
N ASP A 100 11.14 -10.55 -17.32
CA ASP A 100 11.26 -10.28 -18.75
C ASP A 100 10.16 -9.35 -19.26
N TYR A 101 8.93 -9.54 -18.80
CA TYR A 101 7.83 -8.67 -19.18
C TYR A 101 8.02 -7.25 -18.62
N ALA A 102 8.38 -7.12 -17.34
CA ALA A 102 8.62 -5.82 -16.73
C ALA A 102 9.75 -5.05 -17.42
N ILE A 103 10.86 -5.72 -17.71
CA ILE A 103 12.00 -5.16 -18.44
C ILE A 103 11.60 -4.73 -19.85
N ALA A 104 10.86 -5.58 -20.57
CA ALA A 104 10.38 -5.25 -21.92
C ALA A 104 9.46 -4.02 -21.89
N LEU A 105 8.60 -3.89 -20.88
CA LEU A 105 7.71 -2.75 -20.70
C LEU A 105 8.50 -1.45 -20.44
N ILE A 106 9.49 -1.47 -19.56
CA ILE A 106 10.38 -0.32 -19.29
C ILE A 106 11.04 0.16 -20.58
N ARG A 107 11.60 -0.78 -21.37
CA ARG A 107 12.23 -0.46 -22.67
C ARG A 107 11.23 0.14 -23.66
N ARG A 108 10.00 -0.33 -23.64
CA ARG A 108 8.93 0.22 -24.49
C ARG A 108 8.56 1.65 -24.10
N TYR A 109 8.45 1.94 -22.80
CA TYR A 109 8.25 3.31 -22.31
C TYR A 109 9.38 4.23 -22.77
N LYS A 110 10.64 3.75 -22.70
CA LYS A 110 11.80 4.49 -23.18
C LYS A 110 11.76 4.72 -24.68
N GLN A 111 11.34 3.72 -25.47
CA GLN A 111 11.20 3.83 -26.92
C GLN A 111 10.23 4.94 -27.35
N PHE A 112 9.15 5.12 -26.57
CA PHE A 112 8.13 6.14 -26.85
C PHE A 112 8.37 7.47 -26.13
N ASP A 113 9.46 7.60 -25.40
CA ASP A 113 9.83 8.79 -24.62
C ASP A 113 8.75 9.22 -23.61
N ILE A 114 8.11 8.24 -22.95
CA ILE A 114 7.07 8.42 -21.94
C ILE A 114 7.45 7.77 -20.59
N VAL A 115 8.74 7.79 -20.26
CA VAL A 115 9.24 7.17 -19.02
C VAL A 115 8.67 7.92 -17.80
N PRO A 116 7.95 7.23 -16.90
CA PRO A 116 7.51 7.83 -15.65
C PRO A 116 8.69 8.02 -14.69
N GLU A 117 8.49 8.79 -13.63
CA GLU A 117 9.51 8.97 -12.60
C GLU A 117 9.68 7.71 -11.74
N VAL A 118 8.60 6.90 -11.60
CA VAL A 118 8.60 5.66 -10.82
C VAL A 118 7.90 4.54 -11.58
N PHE A 119 8.57 3.43 -11.78
CA PHE A 119 7.91 2.17 -12.09
C PHE A 119 7.60 1.40 -10.81
N TRP A 120 6.40 0.82 -10.71
CA TRP A 120 6.03 0.07 -9.52
C TRP A 120 5.52 -1.33 -9.81
N LEU A 121 6.05 -2.26 -9.04
CA LEU A 121 5.68 -3.65 -9.05
C LEU A 121 4.59 -3.87 -8.00
N ASP A 122 3.40 -4.19 -8.47
CA ASP A 122 2.26 -4.52 -7.61
C ASP A 122 2.36 -5.96 -7.08
N ALA A 123 1.29 -6.51 -6.58
CA ALA A 123 1.22 -7.86 -6.01
C ALA A 123 1.74 -8.97 -6.95
N GLY A 124 1.95 -10.15 -6.39
CA GLY A 124 2.24 -11.37 -7.17
C GLY A 124 3.70 -11.59 -7.53
N TRP A 125 4.63 -10.77 -7.06
CA TRP A 125 6.07 -10.96 -7.27
C TRP A 125 6.71 -11.94 -6.27
N TYR A 126 6.04 -12.23 -5.18
CA TYR A 126 6.53 -13.02 -4.07
C TYR A 126 6.29 -14.51 -4.25
N SER A 127 7.10 -15.29 -3.55
CA SER A 127 7.02 -16.76 -3.52
C SER A 127 5.71 -17.21 -2.90
N GLN A 128 5.15 -18.24 -3.49
CA GLN A 128 3.81 -18.69 -3.20
C GLN A 128 3.85 -19.95 -2.31
N ALA A 129 2.77 -20.26 -1.63
CA ALA A 129 2.63 -21.51 -0.91
C ALA A 129 2.81 -22.72 -1.85
N ALA A 130 3.17 -23.88 -1.30
CA ALA A 130 3.55 -25.08 -2.06
C ALA A 130 2.54 -25.53 -3.14
N ASP A 131 1.30 -25.09 -3.07
CA ASP A 131 0.23 -25.38 -4.04
C ASP A 131 -0.10 -24.23 -4.99
N TYR A 132 0.77 -23.26 -5.12
CA TYR A 132 0.51 -22.05 -5.92
C TYR A 132 0.28 -22.29 -7.42
N LYS A 133 0.80 -23.39 -7.97
CA LYS A 133 0.63 -23.73 -9.39
C LYS A 133 -0.83 -23.82 -9.83
N ASN A 134 -1.73 -24.03 -8.87
CA ASN A 134 -3.17 -24.05 -9.07
C ASN A 134 -3.84 -22.69 -8.77
N HIS A 135 -3.15 -21.74 -8.15
CA HIS A 135 -3.69 -20.45 -7.77
C HIS A 135 -3.27 -19.35 -8.76
N LYS A 136 -4.17 -19.00 -9.66
CA LYS A 136 -4.00 -17.86 -10.60
C LYS A 136 -4.47 -16.54 -9.97
N ASN A 137 -4.31 -16.40 -8.65
CA ASN A 137 -4.74 -15.23 -7.91
C ASN A 137 -3.70 -14.88 -6.85
N TRP A 138 -3.09 -13.73 -6.98
CA TRP A 138 -2.08 -13.21 -6.05
C TRP A 138 -2.57 -13.13 -4.59
N ALA A 139 -3.87 -12.86 -4.38
CA ALA A 139 -4.45 -12.71 -3.06
C ALA A 139 -4.41 -13.99 -2.21
N ASN A 140 -4.30 -15.16 -2.87
CA ASN A 140 -4.23 -16.45 -2.18
C ASN A 140 -2.80 -16.81 -1.71
N THR A 141 -1.84 -15.93 -1.90
CA THR A 141 -0.42 -16.21 -1.65
C THR A 141 0.29 -15.09 -0.90
N VAL A 142 -0.44 -14.11 -0.38
CA VAL A 142 0.08 -12.98 0.39
C VAL A 142 0.71 -13.47 1.71
N GLY A 143 1.85 -12.88 2.10
CA GLY A 143 2.46 -13.09 3.40
C GLY A 143 3.80 -13.81 3.39
N ASN A 144 4.28 -14.28 2.22
CA ASN A 144 5.66 -14.70 2.05
C ASN A 144 6.38 -13.65 1.21
N TRP A 145 7.07 -12.73 1.82
CA TRP A 145 7.75 -11.65 1.10
C TRP A 145 9.11 -12.09 0.56
N THR A 146 9.13 -13.27 -0.07
CA THR A 146 10.29 -13.85 -0.73
C THR A 146 10.05 -13.83 -2.23
N VAL A 147 11.05 -13.42 -3.00
CA VAL A 147 10.92 -13.30 -4.47
C VAL A 147 10.63 -14.66 -5.12
N ASP A 148 9.59 -14.72 -5.95
CA ASP A 148 9.29 -15.88 -6.77
C ASP A 148 10.35 -16.08 -7.85
N ARG A 149 11.19 -17.09 -7.70
CA ARG A 149 12.32 -17.37 -8.58
C ARG A 149 11.93 -17.99 -9.93
N GLU A 150 10.71 -18.47 -10.09
CA GLU A 150 10.21 -18.89 -11.40
C GLU A 150 9.90 -17.67 -12.28
N LYS A 151 9.39 -16.59 -11.68
CA LYS A 151 9.04 -15.33 -12.37
C LYS A 151 10.21 -14.34 -12.44
N PHE A 152 11.04 -14.32 -11.41
CA PHE A 152 12.18 -13.44 -11.23
C PHE A 152 13.43 -14.26 -10.85
N PRO A 153 14.03 -14.99 -11.81
CA PRO A 153 15.15 -15.93 -11.52
C PRO A 153 16.32 -15.28 -10.78
N ASP A 154 16.67 -14.07 -11.17
CA ASP A 154 17.78 -13.29 -10.61
C ASP A 154 17.31 -12.24 -9.57
N GLY A 155 16.12 -12.41 -9.00
CA GLY A 155 15.51 -11.44 -8.09
C GLY A 155 14.85 -10.27 -8.80
N LEU A 156 14.51 -9.25 -8.03
CA LEU A 156 13.91 -8.02 -8.57
C LEU A 156 14.96 -7.04 -9.11
N LYS A 157 16.23 -7.27 -8.76
CA LYS A 157 17.33 -6.37 -9.14
C LYS A 157 17.44 -6.10 -10.64
N PRO A 158 17.30 -7.08 -11.57
CA PRO A 158 17.35 -6.80 -12.99
C PRO A 158 16.26 -5.82 -13.47
N VAL A 159 15.07 -5.86 -12.85
CA VAL A 159 13.97 -4.92 -13.14
C VAL A 159 14.30 -3.53 -12.61
N SER A 160 14.80 -3.45 -11.37
CA SER A 160 15.27 -2.21 -10.75
C SER A 160 16.39 -1.56 -11.57
N ASP A 161 17.41 -2.35 -11.94
CA ASP A 161 18.55 -1.86 -12.75
C ASP A 161 18.08 -1.31 -14.11
N GLU A 162 17.11 -1.95 -14.75
CA GLU A 162 16.56 -1.46 -16.03
C GLU A 162 15.76 -0.16 -15.82
N ALA A 163 14.98 -0.02 -14.74
CA ALA A 163 14.31 1.22 -14.40
C ALA A 163 15.32 2.35 -14.17
N HIS A 164 16.38 2.09 -13.41
CA HIS A 164 17.43 3.06 -13.15
C HIS A 164 18.20 3.49 -14.42
N LYS A 165 18.44 2.57 -15.36
CA LYS A 165 19.06 2.91 -16.65
C LYS A 165 18.29 3.92 -17.47
N VAL A 166 16.97 3.94 -17.34
CA VAL A 166 16.12 4.92 -18.06
C VAL A 166 15.86 6.18 -17.23
N GLY A 167 16.42 6.27 -16.02
CA GLY A 167 16.31 7.43 -15.12
C GLY A 167 15.09 7.40 -14.20
N ALA A 168 14.37 6.27 -14.17
CA ALA A 168 13.23 6.08 -13.26
C ALA A 168 13.65 5.42 -11.96
N LYS A 169 12.82 5.56 -10.93
CA LYS A 169 12.91 4.86 -9.66
C LYS A 169 12.07 3.59 -9.69
N PHE A 170 12.34 2.66 -8.74
CA PHE A 170 11.64 1.41 -8.63
C PHE A 170 10.91 1.28 -7.28
N MET A 171 9.63 1.00 -7.32
CA MET A 171 8.76 0.83 -6.16
C MET A 171 8.19 -0.58 -6.12
N VAL A 172 8.08 -1.15 -4.94
CA VAL A 172 7.51 -2.49 -4.73
C VAL A 172 6.38 -2.45 -3.70
N TRP A 173 5.31 -3.17 -4.00
CA TRP A 173 4.13 -3.30 -3.17
C TRP A 173 4.31 -4.38 -2.10
N PHE A 174 3.79 -4.08 -0.89
CA PHE A 174 3.72 -4.98 0.25
C PHE A 174 2.38 -4.82 0.96
N GLU A 175 1.93 -5.90 1.59
CA GLU A 175 0.77 -5.93 2.49
C GLU A 175 1.19 -6.66 3.77
N PRO A 176 1.87 -5.98 4.69
CA PRO A 176 2.61 -6.61 5.80
C PRO A 176 1.71 -7.29 6.83
N GLU A 177 0.44 -6.91 6.88
CA GLU A 177 -0.47 -7.37 7.91
C GLU A 177 -1.11 -8.74 7.60
N ARG A 178 -1.33 -9.06 6.33
CA ARG A 178 -2.02 -10.29 5.93
C ARG A 178 -1.04 -11.41 5.62
N VAL A 179 -1.27 -12.57 6.23
CA VAL A 179 -0.50 -13.80 5.98
C VAL A 179 -1.47 -14.96 5.73
N ILE A 180 -1.44 -15.52 4.54
CA ILE A 180 -2.32 -16.64 4.17
C ILE A 180 -1.94 -17.89 4.97
N LYS A 181 -2.95 -18.61 5.48
CA LYS A 181 -2.78 -19.88 6.19
C LYS A 181 -2.07 -20.90 5.30
N GLY A 182 -1.09 -21.62 5.86
CA GLY A 182 -0.26 -22.57 5.11
C GLY A 182 0.87 -21.92 4.30
N SER A 183 1.11 -20.61 4.44
CA SER A 183 2.30 -19.97 3.90
C SER A 183 3.53 -20.30 4.76
N GLN A 184 4.73 -20.17 4.17
CA GLN A 184 5.98 -20.46 4.86
C GLN A 184 6.13 -19.65 6.15
N TRP A 185 5.86 -18.35 6.12
CA TRP A 185 5.96 -17.47 7.29
C TRP A 185 4.96 -17.83 8.39
N ALA A 186 3.76 -18.29 8.01
CA ALA A 186 2.77 -18.76 8.97
C ALA A 186 3.21 -20.05 9.69
N GLU A 187 3.95 -20.91 8.99
CA GLU A 187 4.47 -22.16 9.55
C GLU A 187 5.74 -21.95 10.38
N GLU A 188 6.61 -21.04 9.96
CA GLU A 188 7.88 -20.71 10.64
C GLU A 188 7.67 -19.89 11.92
N HIS A 189 6.65 -19.02 11.94
CA HIS A 189 6.37 -18.09 13.02
C HIS A 189 4.91 -18.12 13.48
N PRO A 190 4.38 -19.30 13.87
CA PRO A 190 2.98 -19.42 14.32
C PRO A 190 2.68 -18.54 15.55
N GLU A 191 3.68 -18.20 16.35
CA GLU A 191 3.57 -17.36 17.55
C GLU A 191 3.27 -15.88 17.24
N TRP A 192 3.42 -15.46 15.97
CA TRP A 192 3.12 -14.10 15.50
C TRP A 192 1.86 -14.03 14.66
N MET A 193 1.11 -15.14 14.57
CA MET A 193 -0.09 -15.23 13.75
C MET A 193 -1.35 -15.10 14.59
N LEU A 194 -2.06 -13.97 14.42
CA LEU A 194 -3.35 -13.73 15.06
C LEU A 194 -4.47 -14.25 14.16
N ASP A 195 -5.26 -15.22 14.65
CA ASP A 195 -6.36 -15.81 13.89
C ASP A 195 -7.60 -14.90 13.92
N ALA A 196 -7.93 -14.32 12.79
CA ALA A 196 -9.11 -13.48 12.60
C ALA A 196 -10.35 -14.29 12.15
N GLY A 197 -10.29 -15.62 12.14
CA GLY A 197 -11.39 -16.49 11.73
C GLY A 197 -11.65 -16.50 10.22
N THR A 198 -10.65 -16.15 9.43
CA THR A 198 -10.68 -16.15 7.95
C THR A 198 -9.64 -17.13 7.39
N ASP A 199 -9.47 -17.15 6.07
CA ASP A 199 -8.41 -17.94 5.40
C ASP A 199 -7.00 -17.35 5.58
N ALA A 200 -6.89 -16.21 6.24
CA ALA A 200 -5.65 -15.53 6.54
C ALA A 200 -5.50 -15.28 8.04
N TYR A 201 -4.25 -15.16 8.46
CA TYR A 201 -3.86 -14.58 9.75
C TYR A 201 -3.62 -13.08 9.60
N LEU A 202 -3.73 -12.38 10.70
CA LEU A 202 -3.14 -11.06 10.88
C LEU A 202 -1.75 -11.23 11.49
N PHE A 203 -0.71 -10.70 10.85
CA PHE A 203 0.65 -10.69 11.40
C PHE A 203 0.74 -9.71 12.58
N ASP A 204 1.19 -10.18 13.72
CA ASP A 204 1.22 -9.38 14.95
C ASP A 204 2.36 -8.34 14.95
N LEU A 205 2.19 -7.30 14.15
CA LEU A 205 3.10 -6.14 14.14
C LEU A 205 3.08 -5.33 15.45
N GLY A 206 2.15 -5.62 16.36
CA GLY A 206 2.15 -5.10 17.72
C GLY A 206 3.19 -5.77 18.64
N ASN A 207 3.67 -6.95 18.25
CA ASN A 207 4.77 -7.64 18.91
C ASN A 207 6.12 -7.06 18.47
N PRO A 208 6.92 -6.45 19.36
CA PRO A 208 8.18 -5.82 18.98
C PRO A 208 9.16 -6.75 18.25
N LYS A 209 9.19 -8.03 18.62
CA LYS A 209 10.08 -9.02 17.96
C LYS A 209 9.63 -9.35 16.55
N ALA A 210 8.32 -9.50 16.35
CA ALA A 210 7.76 -9.72 15.02
C ALA A 210 8.00 -8.53 14.11
N LEU A 211 7.81 -7.31 14.63
CA LEU A 211 8.07 -6.08 13.90
C LEU A 211 9.55 -5.93 13.53
N GLU A 212 10.47 -6.14 14.46
CA GLU A 212 11.91 -6.07 14.21
C GLU A 212 12.32 -7.07 13.12
N TRP A 213 11.93 -8.33 13.28
CA TRP A 213 12.19 -9.37 12.30
C TRP A 213 11.63 -9.02 10.90
N PHE A 214 10.37 -8.56 10.84
CA PHE A 214 9.77 -8.12 9.58
C PHE A 214 10.56 -6.98 8.93
N CYS A 215 10.95 -5.97 9.71
CA CYS A 215 11.73 -4.85 9.19
C CYS A 215 13.09 -5.29 8.65
N ASP A 216 13.75 -6.25 9.30
CA ASP A 216 15.02 -6.79 8.85
C ASP A 216 14.86 -7.54 7.52
N GLN A 217 13.85 -8.44 7.42
CA GLN A 217 13.58 -9.17 6.18
C GLN A 217 13.27 -8.26 4.99
N ILE A 218 12.42 -7.27 5.21
CA ILE A 218 12.07 -6.32 4.15
C ILE A 218 13.21 -5.36 3.84
N GLY A 219 13.97 -4.93 4.86
CA GLY A 219 15.16 -4.10 4.69
C GLY A 219 16.21 -4.78 3.81
N GLU A 220 16.53 -6.04 4.10
CA GLU A 220 17.45 -6.82 3.27
C GLU A 220 16.94 -6.98 1.82
N LEU A 221 15.65 -7.23 1.64
CA LEU A 221 15.05 -7.33 0.30
C LEU A 221 15.18 -6.01 -0.47
N ILE A 222 14.94 -4.88 0.17
CA ILE A 222 15.08 -3.55 -0.41
C ILE A 222 16.51 -3.31 -0.86
N ASP A 223 17.48 -3.55 0.03
CA ASP A 223 18.89 -3.31 -0.23
C ASP A 223 19.44 -4.22 -1.35
N GLN A 224 19.14 -5.51 -1.29
CA GLN A 224 19.62 -6.49 -2.29
C GLN A 224 19.06 -6.24 -3.68
N ASN A 225 17.86 -5.68 -3.79
CA ASN A 225 17.16 -5.50 -5.06
C ASN A 225 17.15 -4.05 -5.57
N GLY A 226 17.74 -3.10 -4.84
CA GLY A 226 17.79 -1.70 -5.26
C GLY A 226 16.42 -1.06 -5.37
N ILE A 227 15.54 -1.35 -4.42
CA ILE A 227 14.19 -0.79 -4.35
C ILE A 227 14.28 0.63 -3.77
N ASP A 228 13.72 1.62 -4.46
CA ASP A 228 13.75 3.02 -4.01
C ASP A 228 12.56 3.39 -3.13
N TYR A 229 11.41 2.73 -3.33
CA TYR A 229 10.17 3.01 -2.61
C TYR A 229 9.52 1.72 -2.11
N TYR A 230 9.19 1.72 -0.84
CA TYR A 230 8.29 0.74 -0.22
C TYR A 230 6.85 1.25 -0.32
N ARG A 231 5.96 0.49 -0.94
CA ARG A 231 4.53 0.80 -0.98
C ARG A 231 3.79 -0.16 -0.07
N GLN A 232 3.26 0.37 1.02
CA GLN A 232 2.39 -0.40 1.90
C GLN A 232 0.94 -0.26 1.46
N ASP A 233 0.28 -1.39 1.36
CA ASP A 233 -1.15 -1.49 1.11
C ASP A 233 -1.81 -2.32 2.22
N PHE A 234 -3.13 -2.30 2.26
CA PHE A 234 -3.95 -3.18 3.10
C PHE A 234 -5.33 -3.33 2.46
N ASN A 235 -5.68 -4.55 2.07
CA ASN A 235 -6.94 -4.87 1.39
C ASN A 235 -7.90 -5.67 2.25
#